data_6b64ec797341f40aaa59dd1a0328604b
#
_entry.id   6b64ec797341f40aaa59dd1a0328604b
#
_cell.length_a   1.000
_cell.length_b   1.000
_cell.length_c   1.000
_cell.angle_alpha   90.00
_cell.angle_beta   90.00
_cell.angle_gamma   90.00
#
_symmetry.space_group_name_H-M   'P 1'
#
loop_
_entity.id
_entity.type
_entity.pdbx_description
1 polymer ?
#
loop_
_entity_poly.entity_id
_entity_poly.type
_entity_poly.pdbx_seq_one_letter_code
_entity_poly.pdbx_strand_id
1 'polypeptide(L)'
;MQREALVAALEREGFAALVTVTREPGALDEHTHPFEAKALILSGEIHLRIGDDERCYRAGDVFHLPAHLPHAERYGPAGVHYPVGRK
;
A
#
# COMPACT_ATOMS: atom_id res chain seq x y z
N MET A 1 7.47 3.16 -11.21
CA MET A 1 7.63 1.69 -11.42
C MET A 1 6.43 1.16 -12.16
N GLN A 2 6.62 0.26 -13.07
CA GLN A 2 5.53 -0.38 -13.79
C GLN A 2 5.08 -1.63 -13.03
N ARG A 3 3.82 -2.03 -13.27
CA ARG A 3 3.21 -3.17 -12.59
C ARG A 3 4.02 -4.46 -12.75
N GLU A 4 4.51 -4.74 -13.97
CA GLU A 4 5.28 -5.95 -14.27
C GLU A 4 6.61 -5.95 -13.50
N ALA A 5 7.23 -4.79 -13.35
CA ALA A 5 8.46 -4.66 -12.58
C ALA A 5 8.20 -4.91 -11.09
N LEU A 6 7.07 -4.44 -10.58
CA LEU A 6 6.66 -4.71 -9.20
C LEU A 6 6.46 -6.21 -8.99
N VAL A 7 5.70 -6.87 -9.87
CA VAL A 7 5.42 -8.31 -9.76
C VAL A 7 6.73 -9.10 -9.72
N ALA A 8 7.66 -8.80 -10.63
CA ALA A 8 8.95 -9.48 -10.67
C ALA A 8 9.76 -9.23 -9.39
N ALA A 9 9.74 -7.99 -8.86
CA ALA A 9 10.44 -7.67 -7.63
C ALA A 9 9.83 -8.40 -6.44
N LEU A 10 8.51 -8.46 -6.35
CA LEU A 10 7.81 -9.15 -5.27
C LEU A 10 8.11 -10.65 -5.26
N GLU A 11 8.13 -11.27 -6.43
CA GLU A 11 8.48 -12.69 -6.54
C GLU A 11 9.89 -12.94 -6.04
N ARG A 12 10.86 -12.11 -6.42
CA ARG A 12 12.24 -12.24 -5.97
C ARG A 12 12.38 -12.04 -4.46
N GLU A 13 11.55 -11.19 -3.88
CA GLU A 13 11.57 -10.88 -2.44
C GLU A 13 10.74 -11.85 -1.61
N GLY A 14 10.08 -12.82 -2.24
CA GLY A 14 9.31 -13.84 -1.54
C GLY A 14 7.88 -13.44 -1.21
N PHE A 15 7.38 -12.36 -1.79
CA PHE A 15 5.97 -11.98 -1.62
C PHE A 15 5.08 -12.89 -2.46
N ALA A 16 3.95 -13.27 -1.89
CA ALA A 16 2.94 -14.08 -2.56
C ALA A 16 1.59 -13.35 -2.51
N ALA A 17 0.56 -13.95 -3.07
CA ALA A 17 -0.82 -13.48 -2.97
C ALA A 17 -0.98 -12.01 -3.39
N LEU A 18 -0.60 -11.71 -4.64
CA LEU A 18 -0.84 -10.38 -5.21
C LEU A 18 -2.34 -10.14 -5.33
N VAL A 19 -2.84 -9.10 -4.66
CA VAL A 19 -4.23 -8.68 -4.75
C VAL A 19 -4.30 -7.22 -5.17
N THR A 20 -5.42 -6.84 -5.80
CA THR A 20 -5.67 -5.45 -6.17
C THR A 20 -6.63 -4.83 -5.17
N VAL A 21 -6.28 -3.66 -4.67
CA VAL A 21 -7.09 -2.91 -3.70
C VAL A 21 -7.58 -1.63 -4.35
N THR A 22 -8.87 -1.36 -4.18
CA THR A 22 -9.49 -0.10 -4.62
C THR A 22 -10.24 0.47 -3.42
N ARG A 23 -9.97 1.74 -3.09
CA ARG A 23 -10.66 2.43 -2.00
C ARG A 23 -11.24 3.74 -2.52
N GLU A 24 -12.47 4.02 -2.07
CA GLU A 24 -13.10 5.32 -2.28
C GLU A 24 -12.53 6.35 -1.31
N PRO A 25 -12.76 7.65 -1.51
CA PRO A 25 -12.37 8.67 -0.54
C PRO A 25 -12.88 8.34 0.86
N GLY A 26 -12.05 8.55 1.86
CA GLY A 26 -12.37 8.21 3.25
C GLY A 26 -11.12 7.91 4.03
N ALA A 27 -11.31 7.25 5.16
CA ALA A 27 -10.22 6.93 6.07
C ALA A 27 -10.44 5.58 6.75
N LEU A 28 -9.35 4.97 7.20
CA LEU A 28 -9.37 3.76 7.99
C LEU A 28 -8.53 4.00 9.24
N ASP A 29 -9.14 3.75 10.40
CA ASP A 29 -8.49 3.96 11.69
C ASP A 29 -7.26 3.06 11.87
N GLU A 30 -6.44 3.38 12.87
CA GLU A 30 -5.24 2.61 13.16
C GLU A 30 -5.54 1.13 13.31
N HIS A 31 -4.79 0.31 12.61
CA HIS A 31 -4.93 -1.14 12.60
C HIS A 31 -3.60 -1.80 12.28
N THR A 32 -3.56 -3.12 12.39
CA THR A 32 -2.37 -3.91 12.04
C THR A 32 -2.77 -5.04 11.10
N HIS A 33 -1.77 -5.59 10.41
CA HIS A 33 -1.92 -6.79 9.60
C HIS A 33 -0.89 -7.84 10.05
N PRO A 34 -1.25 -9.14 10.00
CA PRO A 34 -0.32 -10.21 10.35
C PRO A 34 0.66 -10.57 9.23
N PHE A 35 0.80 -9.71 8.22
CA PHE A 35 1.66 -9.94 7.06
C PHE A 35 2.39 -8.65 6.70
N GLU A 36 3.51 -8.82 6.00
CA GLU A 36 4.25 -7.73 5.38
C GLU A 36 3.59 -7.38 4.06
N ALA A 37 3.47 -6.10 3.73
CA ALA A 37 2.80 -5.63 2.52
C ALA A 37 3.71 -4.70 1.72
N LYS A 38 3.73 -4.89 0.40
CA LYS A 38 4.44 -3.99 -0.52
C LYS A 38 3.54 -3.70 -1.71
N ALA A 39 3.30 -2.44 -2.01
CA ALA A 39 2.31 -1.99 -2.98
C ALA A 39 2.82 -0.91 -3.91
N LEU A 40 2.29 -0.90 -5.14
CA LEU A 40 2.54 0.14 -6.13
C LEU A 40 1.25 0.91 -6.38
N ILE A 41 1.26 2.22 -6.19
CA ILE A 41 0.10 3.05 -6.48
C ILE A 41 -0.04 3.20 -7.99
N LEU A 42 -1.19 2.81 -8.53
CA LEU A 42 -1.51 2.96 -9.96
C LEU A 42 -2.28 4.26 -10.22
N SER A 43 -3.19 4.63 -9.34
CA SER A 43 -3.97 5.86 -9.47
C SER A 43 -4.44 6.35 -8.11
N GLY A 44 -4.73 7.65 -8.00
CA GLY A 44 -5.17 8.26 -6.76
C GLY A 44 -4.02 8.48 -5.79
N GLU A 45 -4.35 8.57 -4.51
CA GLU A 45 -3.34 8.74 -3.47
C GLU A 45 -3.78 8.14 -2.14
N ILE A 46 -2.81 7.73 -1.33
CA ILE A 46 -3.03 7.22 0.01
C ILE A 46 -2.06 7.93 0.96
N HIS A 47 -2.57 8.33 2.11
CA HIS A 47 -1.79 8.87 3.20
C HIS A 47 -1.67 7.79 4.28
N LEU A 48 -0.45 7.40 4.62
CA LEU A 48 -0.19 6.42 5.67
C LEU A 48 0.41 7.15 6.87
N ARG A 49 -0.21 6.98 8.03
CA ARG A 49 0.29 7.53 9.28
C ARG A 49 0.80 6.41 10.18
N ILE A 50 2.07 6.51 10.54
CA ILE A 50 2.74 5.57 11.44
C ILE A 50 3.27 6.40 12.60
N GLY A 51 2.67 6.24 13.79
CA GLY A 51 2.96 7.13 14.91
C GLY A 51 2.61 8.56 14.54
N ASP A 52 3.57 9.46 14.62
CA ASP A 52 3.41 10.88 14.27
C ASP A 52 3.86 11.19 12.84
N ASP A 53 4.31 10.19 12.08
CA ASP A 53 4.82 10.38 10.72
C ASP A 53 3.73 10.03 9.70
N GLU A 54 3.32 11.02 8.92
CA GLU A 54 2.35 10.82 7.84
C GLU A 54 3.03 11.04 6.50
N ARG A 55 2.87 10.07 5.60
CA ARG A 55 3.43 10.13 4.25
C ARG A 55 2.34 9.92 3.21
N CYS A 56 2.45 10.67 2.11
CA CYS A 56 1.54 10.57 0.98
C CYS A 56 2.20 9.80 -0.15
N TYR A 57 1.48 8.83 -0.69
CA TYR A 57 1.93 8.03 -1.85
C TYR A 57 0.95 8.23 -3.00
N ARG A 58 1.49 8.54 -4.17
CA ARG A 58 0.73 8.82 -5.39
C ARG A 58 1.13 7.86 -6.50
N ALA A 59 0.47 7.97 -7.65
CA ALA A 59 0.76 7.11 -8.80
C ALA A 59 2.27 7.01 -9.09
N GLY A 60 2.77 5.78 -9.18
CA GLY A 60 4.18 5.49 -9.37
C GLY A 60 4.97 5.27 -8.09
N ASP A 61 4.44 5.64 -6.93
CA ASP A 61 5.10 5.43 -5.65
C ASP A 61 4.87 4.02 -5.14
N VAL A 62 5.82 3.53 -4.35
CA VAL A 62 5.73 2.23 -3.68
C VAL A 62 5.73 2.44 -2.18
N PHE A 63 4.81 1.78 -1.46
CA PHE A 63 4.88 1.74 -0.02
C PHE A 63 5.18 0.32 0.47
N HIS A 64 5.78 0.22 1.64
CA HIS A 64 6.16 -1.03 2.26
C HIS A 64 5.83 -0.96 3.75
N LEU A 65 5.02 -1.91 4.23
CA LEU A 65 4.61 -1.98 5.62
C LEU A 65 5.05 -3.32 6.21
N PRO A 66 5.88 -3.30 7.27
CA PRO A 66 6.20 -4.52 8.01
C PRO A 66 4.95 -5.14 8.65
N ALA A 67 5.02 -6.45 8.91
CA ALA A 67 3.94 -7.14 9.64
C ALA A 67 3.77 -6.53 11.04
N HIS A 68 2.53 -6.47 11.50
CA HIS A 68 2.15 -6.01 12.85
C HIS A 68 2.45 -4.53 13.15
N LEU A 69 2.81 -3.73 12.15
CA LEU A 69 3.08 -2.31 12.35
C LEU A 69 1.75 -1.53 12.41
N PRO A 70 1.43 -0.87 13.54
CA PRO A 70 0.20 -0.06 13.60
C PRO A 70 0.27 1.12 12.62
N HIS A 71 -0.77 1.29 11.83
CA HIS A 71 -0.85 2.38 10.86
C HIS A 71 -2.31 2.78 10.61
N ALA A 72 -2.51 4.03 10.25
CA ALA A 72 -3.80 4.56 9.82
C ALA A 72 -3.71 4.98 8.36
N GLU A 73 -4.84 4.97 7.67
CA GLU A 73 -4.91 5.30 6.25
C GLU A 73 -5.92 6.39 5.99
N ARG A 74 -5.62 7.25 5.03
CA ARG A 74 -6.56 8.24 4.52
C ARG A 74 -6.39 8.30 3.01
N TYR A 75 -7.50 8.26 2.28
CA TYR A 75 -7.48 8.22 0.82
C TYR A 75 -7.78 9.60 0.26
N GLY A 76 -7.17 9.93 -0.88
CA GLY A 76 -7.36 11.22 -1.51
C GLY A 76 -8.74 11.40 -2.13
N PRO A 77 -9.02 12.58 -2.72
CA PRO A 77 -10.35 12.90 -3.24
C PRO A 77 -10.80 12.00 -4.40
N ALA A 78 -9.87 11.36 -5.08
CA ALA A 78 -10.17 10.39 -6.15
C ALA A 78 -10.04 8.94 -5.67
N GLY A 79 -9.87 8.71 -4.36
CA GLY A 79 -9.60 7.39 -3.83
C GLY A 79 -8.19 6.91 -4.13
N VAL A 80 -8.01 5.59 -4.19
CA VAL A 80 -6.70 5.01 -4.52
C VAL A 80 -6.89 3.61 -5.10
N HIS A 81 -6.01 3.23 -6.00
CA HIS A 81 -6.03 1.92 -6.64
C HIS A 81 -4.60 1.40 -6.73
N TYR A 82 -4.36 0.19 -6.19
CA TYR A 82 -3.02 -0.38 -6.16
C TYR A 82 -3.02 -1.90 -6.04
N PRO A 83 -2.09 -2.59 -6.72
CA PRO A 83 -1.76 -3.97 -6.42
C PRO A 83 -0.86 -4.04 -5.19
N VAL A 84 -1.05 -5.05 -4.36
CA VAL A 84 -0.26 -5.28 -3.16
C VAL A 84 0.13 -6.74 -3.05
N GLY A 85 1.41 -7.00 -2.78
CA GLY A 85 1.93 -8.31 -2.44
C GLY A 85 2.00 -8.46 -0.93
N ARG A 86 1.77 -9.67 -0.44
CA ARG A 86 1.77 -10.00 0.98
C ARG A 86 2.78 -11.11 1.26
N LYS A 87 3.37 -11.04 2.45
CA LYS A 87 4.42 -11.99 2.82
C LYS A 87 4.29 -12.41 4.29
#